data_53308872e35fe1b3060d10c91f9e2432
#
_entry.id   53308872e35fe1b3060d10c91f9e2432
#
_cell.length_a   1.000
_cell.length_b   1.000
_cell.length_c   1.000
_cell.angle_alpha   90.00
_cell.angle_beta   90.00
_cell.angle_gamma   90.00
#
_symmetry.space_group_name_H-M   'P 1'
#
loop_
_entity.id
_entity.type
_entity.pdbx_description
1 polymer ?
#
loop_
_entity_poly.entity_id
_entity_poly.type
_entity_poly.pdbx_seq_one_letter_code
_entity_poly.pdbx_strand_id
1 'polypeptide(L)'
;MSICPETYYQSLSAPIDRIKLEMAACLRWADRLGLSEGICNHFSVEVPDKPGTFLLNPQGLHWSEIRASDIITVATDGTLLDGKHEAEPTAFFIHSGIHRNVSNAKVVLHTHMPNATTLACLDDGEVIHCTQ
;
A
#
# COMPACT_ATOMS: atom_id res chain seq x y z
N MET A 1 29.86 8.25 5.30
CA MET A 1 29.11 8.88 6.39
C MET A 1 27.76 8.20 6.46
N SER A 2 27.50 7.39 7.48
CA SER A 2 26.21 6.72 7.66
C SER A 2 25.26 7.75 8.25
N ILE A 3 24.22 8.13 7.49
CA ILE A 3 23.17 9.00 8.02
C ILE A 3 22.35 8.15 8.99
N CYS A 4 22.28 8.57 10.25
CA CYS A 4 21.41 7.93 11.23
C CYS A 4 19.96 7.98 10.72
N PRO A 5 19.22 6.84 10.71
CA PRO A 5 17.84 6.82 10.22
C PRO A 5 16.95 7.87 10.87
N GLU A 6 17.10 8.11 12.17
CA GLU A 6 16.36 9.13 12.93
C GLU A 6 16.56 10.54 12.37
N THR A 7 17.78 10.90 11.99
CA THR A 7 18.10 12.24 11.43
C THR A 7 17.47 12.43 10.05
N TYR A 8 17.39 11.34 9.24
CA TYR A 8 16.72 11.39 7.95
C TYR A 8 15.22 11.59 8.10
N TYR A 9 14.57 10.85 9.02
CA TYR A 9 13.13 11.03 9.29
C TYR A 9 12.79 12.43 9.79
N GLN A 10 13.64 13.06 10.58
CA GLN A 10 13.46 14.43 11.06
C GLN A 10 13.63 15.49 9.96
N SER A 11 14.35 15.15 8.87
CA SER A 11 14.56 16.07 7.75
C SER A 11 13.42 16.10 6.72
N LEU A 12 12.45 15.17 6.80
CA LEU A 12 11.28 15.17 5.92
C LEU A 12 10.34 16.31 6.28
N SER A 13 10.11 17.19 5.32
CA SER A 13 9.43 18.46 5.50
C SER A 13 7.93 18.35 5.77
N ALA A 14 7.30 17.24 5.42
CA ALA A 14 5.87 16.99 5.62
C ALA A 14 5.59 15.57 6.11
N PRO A 15 4.58 15.37 6.98
CA PRO A 15 4.16 14.03 7.42
C PRO A 15 3.82 13.08 6.27
N ILE A 16 3.26 13.59 5.18
CA ILE A 16 2.90 12.81 3.99
C ILE A 16 4.14 12.22 3.29
N ASP A 17 5.25 12.95 3.23
CA ASP A 17 6.49 12.48 2.61
C ASP A 17 7.08 11.30 3.38
N ARG A 18 6.96 11.36 4.70
CA ARG A 18 7.35 10.25 5.58
C ARG A 18 6.51 9.00 5.32
N ILE A 19 5.19 9.15 5.22
CA ILE A 19 4.29 8.04 4.93
C ILE A 19 4.57 7.44 3.55
N LYS A 20 4.82 8.28 2.53
CA LYS A 20 5.22 7.82 1.19
C LYS A 20 6.52 7.00 1.25
N LEU A 21 7.51 7.44 2.04
CA LEU A 21 8.76 6.70 2.21
C LEU A 21 8.54 5.35 2.90
N GLU A 22 7.80 5.34 4.00
CA GLU A 22 7.47 4.11 4.73
C GLU A 22 6.70 3.13 3.85
N MET A 23 5.72 3.61 3.09
CA MET A 23 4.95 2.81 2.15
C MET A 23 5.83 2.19 1.04
N ALA A 24 6.72 2.97 0.45
CA ALA A 24 7.66 2.47 -0.56
C ALA A 24 8.61 1.42 0.04
N ALA A 25 9.09 1.62 1.27
CA ALA A 25 9.90 0.63 1.98
C ALA A 25 9.12 -0.67 2.25
N CYS A 26 7.86 -0.57 2.68
CA CYS A 26 6.98 -1.73 2.91
C CYS A 26 6.73 -2.53 1.62
N LEU A 27 6.43 -1.86 0.50
CA LEU A 27 6.24 -2.50 -0.79
C LEU A 27 7.49 -3.29 -1.22
N ARG A 28 8.67 -2.65 -1.17
CA ARG A 28 9.95 -3.31 -1.51
C ARG A 28 10.30 -4.45 -0.56
N TRP A 29 9.94 -4.34 0.70
CA TRP A 29 10.13 -5.41 1.68
C TRP A 29 9.19 -6.57 1.43
N ALA A 30 7.91 -6.29 1.15
CA ALA A 30 6.92 -7.31 0.80
C ALA A 30 7.32 -8.08 -0.47
N ASP A 31 7.85 -7.40 -1.48
CA ASP A 31 8.41 -8.04 -2.68
C ASP A 31 9.53 -9.01 -2.34
N ARG A 32 10.50 -8.61 -1.51
CA ARG A 32 11.60 -9.48 -1.05
C ARG A 32 11.14 -10.72 -0.29
N LEU A 33 9.98 -10.64 0.34
CA LEU A 33 9.35 -11.76 1.06
C LEU A 33 8.47 -12.63 0.16
N GLY A 34 8.38 -12.32 -1.15
CA GLY A 34 7.56 -13.06 -2.10
C GLY A 34 6.05 -12.91 -1.86
N LEU A 35 5.62 -11.74 -1.37
CA LEU A 35 4.20 -11.45 -1.08
C LEU A 35 3.47 -10.79 -2.25
N SER A 36 4.17 -10.48 -3.34
CA SER A 36 3.61 -9.87 -4.55
C SER A 36 3.54 -10.86 -5.71
N GLU A 37 2.62 -10.61 -6.62
CA GLU A 37 2.52 -11.30 -7.90
C GLU A 37 2.58 -10.27 -9.04
N GLY A 38 3.76 -10.09 -9.63
CA GLY A 38 4.01 -9.11 -10.67
C GLY A 38 3.66 -7.69 -10.22
N ILE A 39 2.72 -7.05 -10.92
CA ILE A 39 2.26 -5.67 -10.67
C ILE A 39 0.80 -5.61 -10.18
N CYS A 40 0.21 -6.76 -9.81
CA CYS A 40 -1.22 -6.89 -9.55
C CYS A 40 -1.62 -6.61 -8.09
N ASN A 41 -0.68 -6.24 -7.23
CA ASN A 41 -0.92 -6.07 -5.81
C ASN A 41 -0.81 -4.59 -5.39
N HIS A 42 -1.53 -4.23 -4.32
CA HIS A 42 -1.69 -2.83 -3.96
C HIS A 42 -1.67 -2.60 -2.45
N PHE A 43 -1.01 -1.52 -2.04
CA PHE A 43 -1.08 -1.00 -0.69
C PHE A 43 -1.65 0.41 -0.73
N SER A 44 -2.47 0.76 0.25
CA SER A 44 -2.95 2.12 0.44
C SER A 44 -2.90 2.55 1.90
N VAL A 45 -2.74 3.85 2.11
CA VAL A 45 -2.69 4.48 3.43
C VAL A 45 -3.54 5.75 3.41
N GLU A 46 -4.51 5.87 4.32
CA GLU A 46 -5.28 7.10 4.48
C GLU A 46 -4.35 8.26 4.87
N VAL A 47 -4.52 9.41 4.23
CA VAL A 47 -3.73 10.60 4.55
C VAL A 47 -4.25 11.20 5.86
N PRO A 48 -3.42 11.33 6.91
CA PRO A 48 -3.84 11.97 8.16
C PRO A 48 -4.38 13.38 7.91
N ASP A 49 -5.42 13.75 8.66
CA ASP A 49 -6.07 15.06 8.61
C ASP A 49 -6.68 15.47 7.25
N LYS A 50 -6.78 14.52 6.31
CA LYS A 50 -7.42 14.71 5.00
C LYS A 50 -8.45 13.60 4.72
N PRO A 51 -9.62 13.62 5.34
CA PRO A 51 -10.65 12.61 5.12
C PRO A 51 -10.99 12.45 3.63
N GLY A 52 -11.18 11.21 3.20
CA GLY A 52 -11.48 10.89 1.81
C GLY A 52 -10.28 10.99 0.87
N THR A 53 -9.06 11.00 1.41
CA THR A 53 -7.81 11.03 0.64
C THR A 53 -6.90 9.90 1.11
N PHE A 54 -6.30 9.16 0.19
CA PHE A 54 -5.35 8.09 0.51
C PHE A 54 -4.18 8.04 -0.49
N LEU A 55 -3.07 7.50 -0.02
CA LEU A 55 -1.91 7.15 -0.82
C LEU A 55 -2.12 5.77 -1.42
N LEU A 56 -1.65 5.57 -2.66
CA LEU A 56 -1.73 4.30 -3.38
C LEU A 56 -0.43 4.09 -4.16
N ASN A 57 0.04 2.85 -4.28
CA ASN A 57 1.12 2.57 -5.21
C ASN A 57 0.61 2.70 -6.66
N PRO A 58 1.45 3.19 -7.57
CA PRO A 58 1.05 3.47 -8.94
C PRO A 58 0.82 2.21 -9.76
N GLN A 59 0.06 2.33 -10.83
CA GLN A 59 -0.09 1.29 -11.84
C GLN A 59 1.24 1.05 -12.58
N GLY A 60 1.51 -0.21 -12.90
CA GLY A 60 2.55 -0.59 -13.86
C GLY A 60 3.99 -0.60 -13.34
N LEU A 61 4.23 -0.24 -12.08
CA LEU A 61 5.54 -0.37 -11.47
C LEU A 61 5.63 -1.62 -10.57
N HIS A 62 6.70 -2.38 -10.76
CA HIS A 62 6.99 -3.51 -9.88
C HIS A 62 7.41 -3.01 -8.49
N TRP A 63 7.00 -3.71 -7.44
CA TRP A 63 7.24 -3.27 -6.07
C TRP A 63 8.70 -3.05 -5.71
N SER A 64 9.62 -3.82 -6.30
CA SER A 64 11.08 -3.62 -6.13
C SER A 64 11.59 -2.29 -6.67
N GLU A 65 10.85 -1.63 -7.55
CA GLU A 65 11.27 -0.40 -8.24
C GLU A 65 10.65 0.86 -7.61
N ILE A 66 9.52 0.71 -6.89
CA ILE A 66 8.75 1.83 -6.33
C ILE A 66 9.61 2.67 -5.39
N ARG A 67 9.57 3.98 -5.59
CA ARG A 67 10.16 5.02 -4.75
C ARG A 67 9.06 5.82 -4.06
N ALA A 68 9.39 6.54 -3.00
CA ALA A 68 8.45 7.44 -2.33
C ALA A 68 7.83 8.48 -3.29
N SER A 69 8.62 8.96 -4.26
CA SER A 69 8.16 9.92 -5.30
C SER A 69 7.19 9.33 -6.33
N ASP A 70 7.06 8.00 -6.37
CA ASP A 70 6.16 7.32 -7.30
C ASP A 70 4.79 7.08 -6.68
N ILE A 71 4.71 7.11 -5.34
CA ILE A 71 3.44 6.96 -4.61
C ILE A 71 2.51 8.12 -4.93
N ILE A 72 1.32 7.79 -5.42
CA ILE A 72 0.29 8.75 -5.80
C ILE A 72 -0.64 9.07 -4.63
N THR A 73 -1.27 10.23 -4.69
CA THR A 73 -2.32 10.64 -3.75
C THR A 73 -3.63 10.78 -4.51
N VAL A 74 -4.65 10.05 -4.08
CA VAL A 74 -5.96 10.04 -4.73
C VAL A 74 -7.07 10.35 -3.74
N ALA A 75 -8.12 10.99 -4.22
CA ALA A 75 -9.36 11.15 -3.47
C ALA A 75 -10.28 9.94 -3.70
N THR A 76 -11.20 9.69 -2.78
CA THR A 76 -12.14 8.56 -2.87
C THR A 76 -13.13 8.65 -4.03
N ASP A 77 -13.22 9.80 -4.71
CA ASP A 77 -14.01 10.01 -5.94
C ASP A 77 -13.22 9.67 -7.23
N GLY A 78 -11.94 9.33 -7.11
CA GLY A 78 -11.05 8.99 -8.22
C GLY A 78 -10.16 10.13 -8.70
N THR A 79 -10.28 11.33 -8.12
CA THR A 79 -9.42 12.45 -8.49
C THR A 79 -7.97 12.20 -8.08
N LEU A 80 -7.05 12.25 -9.03
CA LEU A 80 -5.61 12.27 -8.75
C LEU A 80 -5.23 13.65 -8.20
N LEU A 81 -4.80 13.69 -6.94
CA LEU A 81 -4.46 14.93 -6.24
C LEU A 81 -2.97 15.24 -6.32
N ASP A 82 -2.12 14.21 -6.36
CA ASP A 82 -0.66 14.35 -6.46
C ASP A 82 -0.05 13.08 -7.02
N GLY A 83 1.00 13.24 -7.82
CA GLY A 83 1.76 12.16 -8.45
C GLY A 83 1.82 12.24 -9.96
N LYS A 84 2.68 11.40 -10.55
CA LYS A 84 2.95 11.38 -12.00
C LYS A 84 2.34 10.17 -12.71
N HIS A 85 1.83 9.22 -11.93
CA HIS A 85 1.35 7.94 -12.41
C HIS A 85 -0.16 7.84 -12.24
N GLU A 86 -0.76 6.90 -12.92
CA GLU A 86 -2.17 6.57 -12.80
C GLU A 86 -2.40 5.55 -11.67
N ALA A 87 -3.61 5.56 -11.12
CA ALA A 87 -4.09 4.51 -10.24
C ALA A 87 -4.54 3.30 -11.07
N GLU A 88 -4.24 2.09 -10.62
CA GLU A 88 -4.83 0.89 -11.20
C GLU A 88 -6.33 0.87 -10.84
N PRO A 89 -7.26 0.72 -11.82
CA PRO A 89 -8.70 0.86 -11.58
C PRO A 89 -9.25 -0.13 -10.53
N THR A 90 -8.85 -1.40 -10.58
CA THR A 90 -9.31 -2.41 -9.62
C THR A 90 -8.84 -2.08 -8.20
N ALA A 91 -7.56 -1.70 -8.06
CA ALA A 91 -6.99 -1.23 -6.80
C ALA A 91 -7.77 -0.04 -6.26
N PHE A 92 -8.01 0.96 -7.11
CA PHE A 92 -8.76 2.15 -6.72
C PHE A 92 -10.13 1.79 -6.18
N PHE A 93 -10.95 1.00 -6.90
CA PHE A 93 -12.32 0.68 -6.48
C PHE A 93 -12.35 -0.11 -5.16
N ILE A 94 -11.48 -1.09 -4.99
CA ILE A 94 -11.40 -1.89 -3.76
C ILE A 94 -10.96 -1.02 -2.59
N HIS A 95 -9.84 -0.31 -2.73
CA HIS A 95 -9.25 0.47 -1.63
C HIS A 95 -10.12 1.67 -1.26
N SER A 96 -10.66 2.42 -2.24
CA SER A 96 -11.59 3.53 -1.95
C SER A 96 -12.88 3.05 -1.28
N GLY A 97 -13.38 1.88 -1.67
CA GLY A 97 -14.52 1.23 -1.04
C GLY A 97 -14.27 0.93 0.43
N ILE A 98 -13.10 0.38 0.77
CA ILE A 98 -12.72 0.08 2.15
C ILE A 98 -12.53 1.36 2.95
N HIS A 99 -11.75 2.33 2.47
CA HIS A 99 -11.48 3.59 3.17
C HIS A 99 -12.76 4.41 3.44
N ARG A 100 -13.77 4.32 2.55
CA ARG A 100 -15.07 5.01 2.75
C ARG A 100 -15.96 4.34 3.77
N ASN A 101 -15.94 3.01 3.86
CA ASN A 101 -16.94 2.25 4.60
C ASN A 101 -16.41 1.64 5.90
N VAL A 102 -15.09 1.59 6.10
CA VAL A 102 -14.45 1.00 7.28
C VAL A 102 -13.60 2.07 7.98
N SER A 103 -14.19 2.77 8.94
CA SER A 103 -13.61 3.96 9.58
C SER A 103 -12.26 3.76 10.29
N ASN A 104 -11.95 2.54 10.70
CA ASN A 104 -10.68 2.19 11.34
C ASN A 104 -9.65 1.55 10.38
N ALA A 105 -9.99 1.33 9.12
CA ALA A 105 -9.07 0.81 8.11
C ALA A 105 -8.16 1.94 7.58
N LYS A 106 -7.18 2.35 8.38
CA LYS A 106 -6.22 3.41 7.99
C LYS A 106 -5.20 2.94 6.97
N VAL A 107 -4.93 1.63 6.93
CA VAL A 107 -4.03 0.97 5.99
C VAL A 107 -4.73 -0.23 5.39
N VAL A 108 -4.64 -0.40 4.09
CA VAL A 108 -5.19 -1.56 3.37
C VAL A 108 -4.07 -2.19 2.55
N LEU A 109 -3.84 -3.47 2.76
CA LEU A 109 -2.78 -4.24 2.12
C LEU A 109 -3.40 -5.41 1.34
N HIS A 110 -3.16 -5.44 0.04
CA HIS A 110 -3.52 -6.54 -0.86
C HIS A 110 -2.27 -7.26 -1.32
N THR A 111 -2.15 -8.53 -0.97
CA THR A 111 -1.00 -9.39 -1.30
C THR A 111 -1.49 -10.72 -1.88
N HIS A 112 -0.62 -11.39 -2.65
CA HIS A 112 -0.85 -12.74 -3.15
C HIS A 112 0.15 -13.72 -2.52
N MET A 113 0.04 -13.93 -1.22
CA MET A 113 0.86 -14.91 -0.52
C MET A 113 0.45 -16.33 -0.94
N PRO A 114 1.37 -17.17 -1.45
CA PRO A 114 1.01 -18.48 -2.04
C PRO A 114 0.13 -19.36 -1.15
N ASN A 115 0.49 -19.49 0.12
CA ASN A 115 -0.28 -20.30 1.06
C ASN A 115 -1.67 -19.72 1.37
N ALA A 116 -1.78 -18.40 1.57
CA ALA A 116 -3.05 -17.75 1.84
C ALA A 116 -3.95 -17.77 0.60
N THR A 117 -3.39 -17.55 -0.59
CA THR A 117 -4.12 -17.62 -1.86
C THR A 117 -4.62 -19.05 -2.11
N THR A 118 -3.78 -20.05 -1.86
CA THR A 118 -4.19 -21.45 -1.98
C THR A 118 -5.37 -21.76 -1.06
N LEU A 119 -5.29 -21.36 0.20
CA LEU A 119 -6.37 -21.57 1.17
C LEU A 119 -7.66 -20.85 0.75
N ALA A 120 -7.55 -19.63 0.24
CA ALA A 120 -8.70 -18.85 -0.23
C ALA A 120 -9.39 -19.43 -1.48
N CYS A 121 -8.70 -20.31 -2.25
CA CYS A 121 -9.22 -20.98 -3.42
C CYS A 121 -9.86 -22.34 -3.12
N LEU A 122 -9.84 -22.82 -1.88
CA LEU A 122 -10.46 -24.07 -1.48
C LEU A 122 -11.94 -23.85 -1.11
N ASP A 123 -12.81 -24.77 -1.49
CA ASP A 123 -14.23 -24.73 -1.16
C ASP A 123 -14.48 -24.85 0.37
N ASP A 124 -13.61 -25.60 1.05
CA ASP A 124 -13.67 -25.91 2.49
C ASP A 124 -12.43 -25.45 3.26
N GLY A 125 -11.81 -24.38 2.78
CA GLY A 125 -10.59 -23.81 3.37
C GLY A 125 -10.80 -23.29 4.79
N GLU A 126 -10.58 -24.13 5.80
CA GLU A 126 -10.66 -23.77 7.21
C GLU A 126 -9.27 -23.50 7.79
N VAL A 127 -9.14 -22.37 8.51
CA VAL A 127 -7.93 -22.05 9.26
C VAL A 127 -7.99 -22.73 10.63
N ILE A 128 -7.16 -23.75 10.80
CA ILE A 128 -7.07 -24.49 12.08
C ILE A 128 -6.02 -23.80 12.97
N HIS A 129 -6.42 -23.39 14.16
CA HIS A 129 -5.53 -22.79 15.16
C HIS A 129 -4.69 -23.87 15.86
N CYS A 130 -3.57 -24.28 15.25
CA CYS A 130 -2.71 -25.34 15.76
C CYS A 130 -1.32 -24.88 16.22
N THR A 131 -0.99 -23.61 16.01
CA THR A 131 0.30 -23.00 16.43
C THR A 131 0.09 -21.61 16.98
N GLN A 132 1.11 -21.10 17.71
CA GLN A 132 1.16 -19.71 18.17
C GLN A 132 1.63 -18.79 17.06
#